data_c4a097c80c8980d56cc0361228477cba
#
_entry.id   c4a097c80c8980d56cc0361228477cba
#
_cell.length_a   1.000
_cell.length_b   1.000
_cell.length_c   1.000
_cell.angle_alpha   90.00
_cell.angle_beta   90.00
_cell.angle_gamma   90.00
#
_symmetry.space_group_name_H-M   'P 1'
#
loop_
_entity.id
_entity.type
_entity.pdbx_description
1 polymer ?
#
loop_
_entity_poly.entity_id
_entity_poly.type
_entity_poly.pdbx_seq_one_letter_code
_entity_poly.pdbx_strand_id
1 'polypeptide(L)'
;MSTTNTYNYTKLFKLESGKKLRGLEIAYHTYGKLNAKKDNVIWACHALTANADVLDWWKGLFGSNALFNPEEHFIVCANVIGSHYGTTNPLSTNPATGLPYYLAFPEFTIRDFVKAHQLLADHLGIHELKVLIGGSLGGQQALEWAISEPHKIENLILVATNAVHSPWGIAFNESQRLAISADRTFYAQQPDGGLKGLKVARSIALLSYRTYDAYASTQLESVNDKTTGFRASSYQNYQGEKLCKRFNAYSYWYLSKAMDSHNVGRGRKSITDALNDVKANTLVIGVENDVLFPVNEQKFL
;
A
#
# COMPACT_ATOMS: atom_id res chain seq x y z
N MET A 1 -9.22 10.03 -19.65
CA MET A 1 -7.94 10.00 -18.89
C MET A 1 -8.28 10.30 -17.46
N SER A 2 -7.83 9.48 -16.51
CA SER A 2 -8.00 9.77 -15.08
C SER A 2 -7.16 10.99 -14.71
N THR A 3 -7.77 11.96 -14.02
CA THR A 3 -7.06 13.16 -13.56
C THR A 3 -6.68 12.93 -12.10
N THR A 4 -5.41 13.06 -11.77
CA THR A 4 -4.97 13.05 -10.38
C THR A 4 -5.45 14.32 -9.70
N ASN A 5 -6.26 14.17 -8.65
CA ASN A 5 -6.68 15.28 -7.80
C ASN A 5 -5.75 15.38 -6.59
N THR A 6 -5.67 16.55 -5.97
CA THR A 6 -4.89 16.76 -4.76
C THR A 6 -5.73 17.47 -3.72
N TYR A 7 -5.81 16.90 -2.52
CA TYR A 7 -6.37 17.55 -1.34
C TYR A 7 -5.24 18.10 -0.46
N ASN A 8 -5.27 19.41 -0.24
CA ASN A 8 -4.29 20.11 0.58
C ASN A 8 -4.84 20.28 2.00
N TYR A 9 -4.35 19.48 2.95
CA TYR A 9 -4.70 19.62 4.35
C TYR A 9 -3.78 20.65 5.02
N THR A 10 -4.29 21.82 5.26
CA THR A 10 -3.53 22.99 5.74
C THR A 10 -3.24 22.98 7.25
N LYS A 11 -4.01 22.17 8.02
CA LYS A 11 -3.80 22.04 9.47
C LYS A 11 -2.61 21.13 9.77
N LEU A 12 -2.16 21.14 11.00
CA LEU A 12 -1.08 20.28 11.47
C LEU A 12 -1.57 18.82 11.57
N PHE A 13 -0.99 17.93 10.77
CA PHE A 13 -1.29 16.50 10.83
C PHE A 13 -0.41 15.85 11.90
N LYS A 14 -1.03 15.33 12.96
CA LYS A 14 -0.35 14.65 14.06
C LYS A 14 -0.30 13.16 13.77
N LEU A 15 0.91 12.62 13.64
CA LEU A 15 1.18 11.19 13.44
C LEU A 15 1.02 10.40 14.73
N GLU A 16 0.81 9.08 14.62
CA GLU A 16 0.72 8.16 15.77
C GLU A 16 2.00 8.21 16.62
N SER A 17 3.16 8.40 16.00
CA SER A 17 4.45 8.60 16.68
C SER A 17 4.54 9.88 17.55
N GLY A 18 3.53 10.76 17.50
CA GLY A 18 3.56 12.08 18.13
C GLY A 18 4.26 13.15 17.30
N LYS A 19 5.02 12.78 16.27
CA LYS A 19 5.58 13.72 15.30
C LYS A 19 4.48 14.41 14.51
N LYS A 20 4.81 15.49 13.83
CA LYS A 20 3.85 16.35 13.15
C LYS A 20 4.30 16.60 11.71
N LEU A 21 3.35 16.55 10.78
CA LEU A 21 3.54 16.86 9.37
C LEU A 21 2.76 18.12 9.04
N ARG A 22 3.41 19.13 8.45
CA ARG A 22 2.80 20.36 7.95
C ARG A 22 2.62 20.27 6.44
N GLY A 23 1.50 20.78 5.94
CA GLY A 23 1.25 20.81 4.50
C GLY A 23 1.08 19.41 3.92
N LEU A 24 0.23 18.59 4.55
CA LEU A 24 -0.09 17.27 4.02
C LEU A 24 -0.89 17.42 2.74
N GLU A 25 -0.32 16.99 1.62
CA GLU A 25 -0.99 16.82 0.33
C GLU A 25 -1.38 15.36 0.16
N ILE A 26 -2.62 15.11 -0.26
CA ILE A 26 -3.12 13.77 -0.54
C ILE A 26 -3.53 13.73 -2.00
N ALA A 27 -2.76 13.04 -2.81
CA ALA A 27 -3.08 12.79 -4.22
C ALA A 27 -4.02 11.59 -4.33
N TYR A 28 -5.10 11.74 -5.10
CA TYR A 28 -6.13 10.72 -5.23
C TYR A 28 -6.79 10.72 -6.59
N HIS A 29 -7.45 9.63 -6.93
CA HIS A 29 -8.33 9.51 -8.09
C HIS A 29 -9.75 9.23 -7.66
N THR A 30 -10.70 9.74 -8.44
CA THR A 30 -12.12 9.40 -8.31
C THR A 30 -12.66 9.00 -9.68
N TYR A 31 -13.58 8.04 -9.68
CA TYR A 31 -14.27 7.59 -10.89
C TYR A 31 -15.75 7.49 -10.59
N GLY A 32 -16.58 7.78 -11.59
CA GLY A 32 -18.02 7.80 -11.42
C GLY A 32 -18.51 9.06 -10.68
N LYS A 33 -19.70 8.98 -10.10
CA LYS A 33 -20.36 10.11 -9.41
C LYS A 33 -20.95 9.66 -8.09
N LEU A 34 -20.75 10.47 -7.07
CA LEU A 34 -21.47 10.32 -5.79
C LEU A 34 -22.95 10.57 -6.03
N ASN A 35 -23.80 9.59 -5.71
CA ASN A 35 -25.24 9.71 -5.89
C ASN A 35 -25.88 10.61 -4.80
N ALA A 36 -27.15 10.95 -4.97
CA ALA A 36 -27.85 11.85 -4.04
C ALA A 36 -28.01 11.27 -2.63
N LYS A 37 -28.07 9.94 -2.50
CA LYS A 37 -28.13 9.23 -1.22
C LYS A 37 -26.76 9.06 -0.56
N LYS A 38 -25.67 9.24 -1.31
CA LYS A 38 -24.28 9.04 -0.89
C LYS A 38 -23.96 7.60 -0.40
N ASP A 39 -24.67 6.62 -0.94
CA ASP A 39 -24.60 5.21 -0.56
C ASP A 39 -23.91 4.31 -1.61
N ASN A 40 -23.24 4.90 -2.61
CA ASN A 40 -22.59 4.18 -3.70
C ASN A 40 -21.04 4.28 -3.70
N VAL A 41 -20.45 4.57 -2.55
CA VAL A 41 -19.00 4.81 -2.45
C VAL A 41 -18.23 3.50 -2.33
N ILE A 42 -17.28 3.28 -3.24
CA ILE A 42 -16.27 2.22 -3.16
C ILE A 42 -14.92 2.86 -2.86
N TRP A 43 -14.32 2.51 -1.73
CA TRP A 43 -12.97 2.99 -1.40
C TRP A 43 -11.96 1.88 -1.55
N ALA A 44 -10.99 2.06 -2.46
CA ALA A 44 -9.89 1.12 -2.68
C ALA A 44 -8.62 1.58 -1.98
N CYS A 45 -8.05 0.74 -1.15
CA CYS A 45 -6.75 0.94 -0.51
C CYS A 45 -5.66 0.25 -1.31
N HIS A 46 -4.68 1.00 -1.83
CA HIS A 46 -3.63 0.45 -2.68
C HIS A 46 -2.52 -0.26 -1.90
N ALA A 47 -1.85 -1.21 -2.57
CA ALA A 47 -0.71 -1.96 -2.04
C ALA A 47 0.61 -1.15 -2.11
N LEU A 48 1.70 -1.69 -1.52
CA LEU A 48 3.00 -1.05 -1.24
C LEU A 48 3.55 -0.15 -2.36
N THR A 49 3.55 -0.61 -3.60
CA THR A 49 4.10 0.14 -4.75
C THR A 49 3.05 0.43 -5.83
N ALA A 50 1.76 0.26 -5.52
CA ALA A 50 0.67 0.70 -6.37
C ALA A 50 0.40 2.20 -6.17
N ASN A 51 -0.60 2.72 -6.86
CA ASN A 51 -0.98 4.12 -6.84
C ASN A 51 -2.49 4.30 -6.82
N ALA A 52 -2.97 5.54 -6.87
CA ALA A 52 -4.39 5.87 -6.83
C ALA A 52 -5.18 5.49 -8.10
N ASP A 53 -4.53 5.15 -9.21
CA ASP A 53 -5.21 4.75 -10.46
C ASP A 53 -5.62 3.26 -10.39
N VAL A 54 -6.65 2.96 -9.61
CA VAL A 54 -7.11 1.59 -9.36
C VAL A 54 -7.63 0.91 -10.63
N LEU A 55 -8.13 1.66 -11.60
CA LEU A 55 -8.59 1.13 -12.87
C LEU A 55 -7.44 0.60 -13.75
N ASP A 56 -6.22 1.10 -13.54
CA ASP A 56 -5.05 0.60 -14.27
C ASP A 56 -4.51 -0.71 -13.70
N TRP A 57 -4.33 -0.81 -12.38
CA TRP A 57 -3.66 -1.95 -11.79
C TRP A 57 -4.59 -3.06 -11.24
N TRP A 58 -5.89 -2.80 -11.10
CA TRP A 58 -6.88 -3.81 -10.69
C TRP A 58 -7.94 -4.05 -11.77
N LYS A 59 -7.49 -4.15 -13.01
CA LYS A 59 -8.33 -4.48 -14.18
C LYS A 59 -9.08 -5.80 -13.95
N GLY A 60 -10.35 -5.84 -14.35
CA GLY A 60 -11.23 -6.99 -14.16
C GLY A 60 -12.06 -6.92 -12.87
N LEU A 61 -11.59 -6.22 -11.84
CA LEU A 61 -12.39 -5.94 -10.65
C LEU A 61 -12.98 -4.52 -10.70
N PHE A 62 -12.23 -3.57 -11.26
CA PHE A 62 -12.62 -2.18 -11.46
C PHE A 62 -12.67 -1.82 -12.94
N GLY A 63 -13.71 -1.11 -13.36
CA GLY A 63 -13.89 -0.62 -14.73
C GLY A 63 -15.28 -0.89 -15.29
N SER A 64 -15.52 -0.49 -16.54
CA SER A 64 -16.78 -0.78 -17.24
C SER A 64 -16.97 -2.30 -17.35
N ASN A 65 -18.16 -2.79 -17.03
CA ASN A 65 -18.51 -4.22 -16.99
C ASN A 65 -17.77 -5.05 -15.91
N ALA A 66 -17.09 -4.41 -14.96
CA ALA A 66 -16.49 -5.06 -13.79
C ALA A 66 -17.42 -4.95 -12.57
N LEU A 67 -17.08 -5.66 -11.48
CA LEU A 67 -17.84 -5.62 -10.24
C LEU A 67 -18.00 -4.17 -9.71
N PHE A 68 -16.92 -3.39 -9.77
CA PHE A 68 -16.93 -1.98 -9.38
C PHE A 68 -16.90 -1.10 -10.63
N ASN A 69 -18.09 -0.90 -11.20
CA ASN A 69 -18.32 -0.11 -12.39
C ASN A 69 -18.49 1.38 -12.02
N PRO A 70 -17.71 2.31 -12.63
CA PRO A 70 -17.86 3.75 -12.42
C PRO A 70 -19.22 4.33 -12.85
N GLU A 71 -20.00 3.61 -13.66
CA GLU A 71 -21.35 4.05 -14.03
C GLU A 71 -22.34 3.93 -12.87
N GLU A 72 -22.09 3.00 -11.95
CA GLU A 72 -22.95 2.71 -10.80
C GLU A 72 -22.35 3.21 -9.48
N HIS A 73 -21.03 3.24 -9.38
CA HIS A 73 -20.31 3.51 -8.15
C HIS A 73 -19.46 4.79 -8.22
N PHE A 74 -19.35 5.46 -7.10
CA PHE A 74 -18.33 6.49 -6.88
C PHE A 74 -17.09 5.84 -6.27
N ILE A 75 -16.09 5.58 -7.10
CA ILE A 75 -14.87 4.88 -6.71
C ILE A 75 -13.83 5.92 -6.30
N VAL A 76 -13.21 5.72 -5.14
CA VAL A 76 -12.13 6.56 -4.61
C VAL A 76 -10.92 5.70 -4.31
N CYS A 77 -9.75 6.14 -4.73
CA CYS A 77 -8.47 5.58 -4.31
C CYS A 77 -7.49 6.72 -4.04
N ALA A 78 -6.86 6.73 -2.87
CA ALA A 78 -5.91 7.76 -2.48
C ALA A 78 -4.52 7.16 -2.28
N ASN A 79 -3.48 7.89 -2.70
CA ASN A 79 -2.11 7.53 -2.39
C ASN A 79 -1.82 7.77 -0.90
N VAL A 80 -1.24 6.79 -0.23
CA VAL A 80 -0.88 6.89 1.20
C VAL A 80 0.25 7.86 1.46
N ILE A 81 0.36 8.38 2.68
CA ILE A 81 1.51 9.18 3.14
C ILE A 81 2.80 8.39 2.86
N GLY A 82 3.80 9.05 2.32
CA GLY A 82 5.07 8.42 1.95
C GLY A 82 5.09 7.79 0.56
N SER A 83 3.95 7.64 -0.13
CA SER A 83 3.89 7.12 -1.49
C SER A 83 4.52 8.07 -2.51
N HIS A 84 5.24 7.52 -3.49
CA HIS A 84 5.91 8.29 -4.56
C HIS A 84 4.95 9.06 -5.49
N TYR A 85 3.66 8.78 -5.45
CA TYR A 85 2.70 9.23 -6.47
C TYR A 85 1.88 10.47 -6.03
N GLY A 86 2.57 11.53 -5.59
CA GLY A 86 2.00 12.85 -5.37
C GLY A 86 1.47 13.15 -3.97
N THR A 87 1.23 12.16 -3.12
CA THR A 87 0.99 12.40 -1.69
C THR A 87 2.30 12.77 -1.00
N THR A 88 2.25 13.63 0.02
CA THR A 88 3.43 14.04 0.79
C THR A 88 4.30 12.84 1.18
N ASN A 89 5.59 12.89 0.82
CA ASN A 89 6.51 11.76 0.87
C ASN A 89 7.95 12.25 1.13
N PRO A 90 8.94 11.35 1.27
CA PRO A 90 10.33 11.73 1.54
C PRO A 90 10.97 12.68 0.53
N LEU A 91 10.49 12.74 -0.71
CA LEU A 91 10.97 13.69 -1.72
C LEU A 91 10.23 15.02 -1.70
N SER A 92 9.15 15.15 -0.92
CA SER A 92 8.42 16.40 -0.76
C SER A 92 9.27 17.42 0.01
N THR A 93 9.05 18.71 -0.30
CA THR A 93 9.71 19.80 0.40
C THR A 93 9.26 19.86 1.86
N ASN A 94 10.22 19.88 2.78
CA ASN A 94 9.98 20.14 4.19
C ASN A 94 9.74 21.65 4.38
N PRO A 95 8.55 22.08 4.81
CA PRO A 95 8.25 23.51 4.99
C PRO A 95 9.14 24.24 6.01
N ALA A 96 9.79 23.48 6.90
CA ALA A 96 10.69 24.07 7.91
C ALA A 96 12.09 24.42 7.37
N THR A 97 12.53 23.73 6.32
CA THR A 97 13.90 23.88 5.79
C THR A 97 13.93 24.37 4.34
N GLY A 98 12.81 24.24 3.60
CA GLY A 98 12.76 24.50 2.17
C GLY A 98 13.44 23.42 1.30
N LEU A 99 13.93 22.33 1.89
CA LEU A 99 14.61 21.22 1.23
C LEU A 99 13.76 19.95 1.30
N PRO A 100 13.98 18.96 0.42
CA PRO A 100 13.31 17.67 0.53
C PRO A 100 13.60 16.98 1.88
N TYR A 101 12.61 16.21 2.37
CA TYR A 101 12.77 15.50 3.65
C TYR A 101 13.85 14.41 3.63
N TYR A 102 13.88 13.61 2.58
CA TYR A 102 14.67 12.38 2.49
C TYR A 102 14.60 11.54 3.78
N LEU A 103 15.74 11.29 4.43
CA LEU A 103 15.83 10.51 5.67
C LEU A 103 15.30 11.26 6.91
N ALA A 104 15.03 12.55 6.80
CA ALA A 104 14.39 13.34 7.86
C ALA A 104 12.85 13.24 7.82
N PHE A 105 12.26 12.49 6.88
CA PHE A 105 10.82 12.29 6.83
C PHE A 105 10.33 11.63 8.12
N PRO A 106 9.23 12.08 8.74
CA PRO A 106 8.76 11.49 9.98
C PRO A 106 8.24 10.07 9.75
N GLU A 107 8.55 9.16 10.66
CA GLU A 107 7.98 7.82 10.66
C GLU A 107 6.47 7.88 10.88
N PHE A 108 5.74 7.06 10.13
CA PHE A 108 4.29 6.96 10.12
C PHE A 108 3.86 5.49 10.15
N THR A 109 2.60 5.24 10.41
CA THR A 109 2.02 3.90 10.57
C THR A 109 0.80 3.71 9.67
N ILE A 110 0.24 2.50 9.64
CA ILE A 110 -1.02 2.21 8.95
C ILE A 110 -2.16 3.09 9.47
N ARG A 111 -2.18 3.42 10.77
CA ARG A 111 -3.20 4.32 11.35
C ARG A 111 -3.11 5.73 10.82
N ASP A 112 -1.91 6.20 10.49
CA ASP A 112 -1.72 7.51 9.87
C ASP A 112 -2.25 7.52 8.43
N PHE A 113 -2.15 6.41 7.69
CA PHE A 113 -2.78 6.28 6.38
C PHE A 113 -4.29 6.37 6.50
N VAL A 114 -4.88 5.59 7.41
CA VAL A 114 -6.33 5.59 7.66
C VAL A 114 -6.81 6.99 8.03
N LYS A 115 -6.12 7.67 8.94
CA LYS A 115 -6.46 9.04 9.33
C LYS A 115 -6.40 10.02 8.15
N ALA A 116 -5.43 9.88 7.24
CA ALA A 116 -5.37 10.69 6.02
C ALA A 116 -6.54 10.37 5.08
N HIS A 117 -6.92 9.10 4.93
CA HIS A 117 -8.08 8.69 4.15
C HIS A 117 -9.39 9.25 4.74
N GLN A 118 -9.56 9.22 6.06
CA GLN A 118 -10.71 9.80 6.76
C GLN A 118 -10.84 11.30 6.49
N LEU A 119 -9.72 12.05 6.57
CA LEU A 119 -9.70 13.48 6.23
C LEU A 119 -10.10 13.75 4.78
N LEU A 120 -9.66 12.90 3.85
CA LEU A 120 -10.05 13.01 2.45
C LEU A 120 -11.53 12.65 2.25
N ALA A 121 -12.03 11.62 2.93
CA ALA A 121 -13.45 11.22 2.88
C ALA A 121 -14.35 12.37 3.37
N ASP A 122 -14.00 13.01 4.48
CA ASP A 122 -14.70 14.17 5.00
C ASP A 122 -14.68 15.34 4.00
N HIS A 123 -13.52 15.61 3.36
CA HIS A 123 -13.39 16.63 2.32
C HIS A 123 -14.30 16.38 1.11
N LEU A 124 -14.44 15.11 0.71
CA LEU A 124 -15.32 14.69 -0.39
C LEU A 124 -16.80 14.60 0.01
N GLY A 125 -17.13 14.86 1.27
CA GLY A 125 -18.48 14.74 1.80
C GLY A 125 -19.01 13.31 1.87
N ILE A 126 -18.09 12.33 2.00
CA ILE A 126 -18.37 10.92 2.14
C ILE A 126 -18.49 10.59 3.63
N HIS A 127 -19.63 10.05 4.04
CA HIS A 127 -19.91 9.69 5.43
C HIS A 127 -19.95 8.18 5.66
N GLU A 128 -20.29 7.43 4.62
CA GLU A 128 -20.40 5.96 4.65
C GLU A 128 -19.75 5.37 3.40
N LEU A 129 -19.18 4.18 3.55
CA LEU A 129 -18.58 3.40 2.46
C LEU A 129 -19.44 2.17 2.20
N LYS A 130 -19.97 2.04 0.98
CA LYS A 130 -20.66 0.83 0.54
C LYS A 130 -19.70 -0.36 0.53
N VAL A 131 -18.48 -0.14 0.05
CA VAL A 131 -17.42 -1.14 0.09
C VAL A 131 -16.08 -0.45 0.40
N LEU A 132 -15.37 -1.00 1.36
CA LEU A 132 -13.96 -0.74 1.61
C LEU A 132 -13.16 -1.98 1.21
N ILE A 133 -12.22 -1.84 0.28
CA ILE A 133 -11.45 -2.96 -0.24
C ILE A 133 -9.96 -2.69 -0.25
N GLY A 134 -9.15 -3.68 0.12
CA GLY A 134 -7.70 -3.61 0.01
C GLY A 134 -7.03 -4.97 0.00
N GLY A 135 -5.89 -5.03 -0.66
CA GLY A 135 -5.01 -6.20 -0.67
C GLY A 135 -3.65 -5.91 -0.06
N SER A 136 -3.04 -6.87 0.63
CA SER A 136 -1.71 -6.72 1.25
C SER A 136 -1.68 -5.51 2.20
N LEU A 137 -0.75 -4.56 2.00
CA LEU A 137 -0.72 -3.26 2.71
C LEU A 137 -2.06 -2.52 2.62
N GLY A 138 -2.77 -2.63 1.49
CA GLY A 138 -4.12 -2.05 1.34
C GLY A 138 -5.14 -2.72 2.23
N GLY A 139 -5.04 -4.02 2.44
CA GLY A 139 -5.88 -4.77 3.37
C GLY A 139 -5.63 -4.38 4.83
N GLN A 140 -4.38 -4.13 5.21
CA GLN A 140 -4.03 -3.60 6.55
C GLN A 140 -4.68 -2.23 6.80
N GLN A 141 -4.71 -1.36 5.78
CA GLN A 141 -5.39 -0.07 5.85
C GLN A 141 -6.91 -0.25 6.01
N ALA A 142 -7.50 -1.09 5.17
CA ALA A 142 -8.94 -1.33 5.18
C ALA A 142 -9.41 -1.93 6.51
N LEU A 143 -8.67 -2.89 7.05
CA LEU A 143 -8.96 -3.50 8.35
C LEU A 143 -8.86 -2.48 9.50
N GLU A 144 -7.78 -1.70 9.56
CA GLU A 144 -7.61 -0.68 10.60
C GLU A 144 -8.70 0.39 10.51
N TRP A 145 -9.13 0.77 9.30
CA TRP A 145 -10.25 1.71 9.13
C TRP A 145 -11.57 1.13 9.62
N ALA A 146 -11.86 -0.13 9.26
CA ALA A 146 -13.09 -0.80 9.72
C ALA A 146 -13.16 -0.96 11.23
N ILE A 147 -12.02 -1.10 11.90
CA ILE A 147 -11.93 -1.12 13.37
C ILE A 147 -12.12 0.28 13.96
N SER A 148 -11.56 1.31 13.35
CA SER A 148 -11.59 2.69 13.88
C SER A 148 -12.93 3.40 13.67
N GLU A 149 -13.67 3.03 12.61
CA GLU A 149 -14.99 3.59 12.27
C GLU A 149 -16.00 2.48 11.89
N PRO A 150 -16.36 1.59 12.84
CA PRO A 150 -17.07 0.34 12.56
C PRO A 150 -18.45 0.53 11.94
N HIS A 151 -19.08 1.70 12.14
CA HIS A 151 -20.43 1.97 11.63
C HIS A 151 -20.46 2.71 10.29
N LYS A 152 -19.29 3.09 9.74
CA LYS A 152 -19.20 3.79 8.46
C LYS A 152 -19.00 2.87 7.26
N ILE A 153 -18.77 1.58 7.48
CA ILE A 153 -18.42 0.63 6.43
C ILE A 153 -19.47 -0.48 6.38
N GLU A 154 -20.18 -0.58 5.26
CA GLU A 154 -21.19 -1.61 5.05
C GLU A 154 -20.55 -2.97 4.73
N ASN A 155 -19.62 -2.99 3.77
CA ASN A 155 -18.93 -4.19 3.34
C ASN A 155 -17.42 -4.00 3.33
N LEU A 156 -16.68 -4.96 3.88
CA LEU A 156 -15.20 -4.97 3.95
C LEU A 156 -14.67 -6.15 3.13
N ILE A 157 -13.75 -5.88 2.20
CA ILE A 157 -13.09 -6.93 1.40
C ILE A 157 -11.60 -6.89 1.66
N LEU A 158 -11.06 -7.95 2.24
CA LEU A 158 -9.66 -8.12 2.58
C LEU A 158 -9.03 -9.20 1.72
N VAL A 159 -7.95 -8.89 1.01
CA VAL A 159 -7.28 -9.82 0.09
C VAL A 159 -5.83 -10.00 0.50
N ALA A 160 -5.40 -11.23 0.80
CA ALA A 160 -4.01 -11.58 1.12
C ALA A 160 -3.37 -10.57 2.10
N THR A 161 -3.92 -10.47 3.30
CA THR A 161 -3.51 -9.52 4.34
C THR A 161 -3.56 -10.15 5.73
N ASN A 162 -3.29 -9.39 6.78
CA ASN A 162 -3.25 -9.88 8.16
C ASN A 162 -3.70 -8.82 9.17
N ALA A 163 -3.97 -9.27 10.41
CA ALA A 163 -4.26 -8.39 11.56
C ALA A 163 -2.98 -7.84 12.23
N VAL A 164 -1.88 -8.57 12.08
CA VAL A 164 -0.56 -8.21 12.61
C VAL A 164 0.48 -8.63 11.59
N HIS A 165 1.39 -7.73 11.23
CA HIS A 165 2.47 -8.10 10.32
C HIS A 165 3.39 -9.11 11.01
N SER A 166 3.53 -10.29 10.40
CA SER A 166 4.24 -11.41 11.01
C SER A 166 5.76 -11.19 11.06
N PRO A 167 6.47 -11.85 12.00
CA PRO A 167 7.94 -11.83 12.00
C PRO A 167 8.55 -12.26 10.67
N TRP A 168 7.89 -13.15 9.93
CA TRP A 168 8.29 -13.58 8.59
C TRP A 168 8.18 -12.43 7.57
N GLY A 169 7.06 -11.72 7.54
CA GLY A 169 6.88 -10.54 6.68
C GLY A 169 7.85 -9.42 7.03
N ILE A 170 8.09 -9.17 8.33
CA ILE A 170 9.09 -8.21 8.82
C ILE A 170 10.49 -8.61 8.33
N ALA A 171 10.86 -9.90 8.37
CA ALA A 171 12.15 -10.37 7.89
C ALA A 171 12.34 -10.13 6.38
N PHE A 172 11.30 -10.35 5.56
CA PHE A 172 11.33 -9.97 4.14
C PHE A 172 11.53 -8.47 3.95
N ASN A 173 10.77 -7.65 4.66
CA ASN A 173 10.87 -6.19 4.55
C ASN A 173 12.25 -5.69 5.02
N GLU A 174 12.79 -6.24 6.10
CA GLU A 174 14.12 -5.86 6.58
C GLU A 174 15.22 -6.27 5.60
N SER A 175 15.17 -7.48 5.01
CA SER A 175 16.11 -7.90 3.98
C SER A 175 16.13 -6.94 2.79
N GLN A 176 14.97 -6.42 2.41
CA GLN A 176 14.82 -5.41 1.36
C GLN A 176 15.42 -4.06 1.77
N ARG A 177 15.18 -3.62 3.02
CA ARG A 177 15.78 -2.40 3.55
C ARG A 177 17.30 -2.49 3.69
N LEU A 178 17.83 -3.65 4.10
CA LEU A 178 19.27 -3.91 4.14
C LEU A 178 19.88 -3.76 2.75
N ALA A 179 19.22 -4.27 1.70
CA ALA A 179 19.67 -4.08 0.32
C ALA A 179 19.69 -2.60 -0.09
N ILE A 180 18.68 -1.82 0.30
CA ILE A 180 18.64 -0.37 0.03
C ILE A 180 19.75 0.35 0.79
N SER A 181 19.95 0.06 2.07
CA SER A 181 20.98 0.71 2.91
C SER A 181 22.42 0.32 2.53
N ALA A 182 22.62 -0.83 1.89
CA ALA A 182 23.92 -1.21 1.34
C ALA A 182 24.33 -0.35 0.13
N ASP A 183 23.39 0.30 -0.53
CA ASP A 183 23.66 1.29 -1.57
C ASP A 183 24.05 2.63 -0.94
N ARG A 184 25.35 2.98 -1.01
CA ARG A 184 25.87 4.22 -0.41
C ARG A 184 25.17 5.49 -0.90
N THR A 185 24.62 5.49 -2.11
CA THR A 185 23.91 6.64 -2.67
C THR A 185 22.60 6.94 -1.92
N PHE A 186 22.06 5.98 -1.17
CA PHE A 186 20.88 6.19 -0.32
C PHE A 186 21.10 7.30 0.72
N TYR A 187 22.32 7.41 1.23
CA TYR A 187 22.68 8.43 2.23
C TYR A 187 23.10 9.77 1.62
N ALA A 188 23.24 9.82 0.29
CA ALA A 188 23.57 11.07 -0.40
C ALA A 188 22.40 12.07 -0.44
N GLN A 189 21.18 11.64 -0.04
CA GLN A 189 19.97 12.46 0.00
C GLN A 189 19.71 13.17 -1.34
N GLN A 190 19.67 12.39 -2.41
CA GLN A 190 19.35 12.82 -3.76
C GLN A 190 18.12 12.04 -4.26
N PRO A 191 17.34 12.58 -5.23
CA PRO A 191 16.09 11.95 -5.68
C PRO A 191 16.23 10.51 -6.17
N ASP A 192 17.38 10.17 -6.75
CA ASP A 192 17.75 8.84 -7.28
C ASP A 192 18.61 8.01 -6.30
N GLY A 193 18.84 8.51 -5.09
CA GLY A 193 19.63 7.81 -4.07
C GLY A 193 18.99 6.47 -3.69
N GLY A 194 19.83 5.42 -3.61
CA GLY A 194 19.41 4.08 -3.21
C GLY A 194 18.75 3.23 -4.32
N LEU A 195 18.73 3.69 -5.57
CA LEU A 195 18.07 2.97 -6.67
C LEU A 195 18.68 1.59 -6.96
N LYS A 196 19.99 1.42 -6.80
CA LYS A 196 20.63 0.10 -6.95
C LYS A 196 20.16 -0.87 -5.87
N GLY A 197 20.07 -0.38 -4.64
CA GLY A 197 19.50 -1.12 -3.52
C GLY A 197 18.02 -1.42 -3.71
N LEU A 198 17.23 -0.48 -4.22
CA LEU A 198 15.81 -0.67 -4.54
C LEU A 198 15.61 -1.76 -5.61
N LYS A 199 16.48 -1.83 -6.63
CA LYS A 199 16.46 -2.90 -7.63
C LYS A 199 16.59 -4.26 -6.95
N VAL A 200 17.54 -4.42 -6.02
CA VAL A 200 17.74 -5.66 -5.26
C VAL A 200 16.57 -5.93 -4.33
N ALA A 201 16.08 -4.92 -3.61
CA ALA A 201 14.91 -5.02 -2.74
C ALA A 201 13.68 -5.56 -3.51
N ARG A 202 13.43 -5.05 -4.72
CA ARG A 202 12.35 -5.56 -5.58
C ARG A 202 12.55 -7.01 -5.99
N SER A 203 13.79 -7.41 -6.28
CA SER A 203 14.14 -8.78 -6.61
C SER A 203 13.82 -9.73 -5.44
N ILE A 204 14.17 -9.35 -4.20
CA ILE A 204 13.82 -10.10 -2.99
C ILE A 204 12.29 -10.19 -2.82
N ALA A 205 11.59 -9.06 -2.94
CA ALA A 205 10.14 -9.01 -2.79
C ALA A 205 9.41 -9.96 -3.76
N LEU A 206 9.87 -10.07 -5.00
CA LEU A 206 9.24 -10.92 -6.02
C LEU A 206 9.25 -12.41 -5.67
N LEU A 207 10.24 -12.87 -4.91
CA LEU A 207 10.29 -14.27 -4.46
C LEU A 207 9.15 -14.58 -3.50
N SER A 208 8.69 -13.60 -2.73
CA SER A 208 7.54 -13.76 -1.83
C SER A 208 6.17 -13.55 -2.50
N TYR A 209 6.12 -13.00 -3.73
CA TYR A 209 4.88 -12.76 -4.48
C TYR A 209 4.51 -13.88 -5.45
N ARG A 210 5.31 -14.94 -5.51
CA ARG A 210 5.14 -16.05 -6.45
C ARG A 210 5.24 -17.38 -5.72
N THR A 211 4.41 -18.33 -6.14
CA THR A 211 4.61 -19.71 -5.71
C THR A 211 5.77 -20.34 -6.47
N TYR A 212 6.38 -21.37 -5.90
CA TYR A 212 7.42 -22.13 -6.57
C TYR A 212 6.98 -22.62 -7.95
N ASP A 213 5.80 -23.25 -8.04
CA ASP A 213 5.28 -23.84 -9.29
C ASP A 213 5.03 -22.78 -10.36
N ALA A 214 4.38 -21.65 -9.98
CA ALA A 214 4.13 -20.55 -10.91
C ALA A 214 5.44 -19.90 -11.39
N TYR A 215 6.45 -19.80 -10.52
CA TYR A 215 7.75 -19.26 -10.90
C TYR A 215 8.50 -20.24 -11.79
N ALA A 216 8.56 -21.52 -11.42
CA ALA A 216 9.23 -22.60 -12.18
C ALA A 216 8.65 -22.72 -13.59
N SER A 217 7.30 -22.79 -13.72
CA SER A 217 6.65 -22.92 -15.02
C SER A 217 6.88 -21.72 -15.94
N THR A 218 6.86 -20.49 -15.40
CA THR A 218 7.01 -19.27 -16.20
C THR A 218 8.46 -18.95 -16.57
N GLN A 219 9.44 -19.43 -15.81
CA GLN A 219 10.86 -19.16 -16.02
C GLN A 219 11.65 -20.38 -16.49
N LEU A 220 10.97 -21.47 -16.86
CA LEU A 220 11.61 -22.70 -17.39
C LEU A 220 12.43 -22.36 -18.65
N GLU A 221 13.65 -22.91 -18.70
CA GLU A 221 14.50 -22.80 -19.89
C GLU A 221 13.98 -23.72 -21.02
N SER A 222 14.15 -23.26 -22.25
CA SER A 222 13.77 -24.04 -23.44
C SER A 222 14.85 -25.03 -23.87
N VAL A 223 16.06 -24.89 -23.33
CA VAL A 223 17.25 -25.75 -23.62
C VAL A 223 17.93 -26.16 -22.31
N ASN A 224 18.48 -27.38 -22.27
CA ASN A 224 19.01 -27.96 -21.04
C ASN A 224 20.52 -27.77 -20.85
N ASP A 225 21.25 -27.30 -21.87
CA ASP A 225 22.70 -27.14 -21.89
C ASP A 225 23.18 -25.74 -21.50
N LYS A 226 22.30 -24.90 -21.09
CA LYS A 226 22.55 -23.49 -20.77
C LYS A 226 23.29 -23.35 -19.44
N THR A 227 24.43 -22.67 -19.44
CA THR A 227 25.30 -22.47 -18.27
C THR A 227 25.22 -21.03 -17.73
N THR A 228 24.72 -20.07 -18.52
CA THR A 228 24.62 -18.63 -18.16
C THR A 228 23.39 -17.98 -18.79
N GLY A 229 23.04 -16.76 -18.38
CA GLY A 229 21.95 -15.99 -18.99
C GLY A 229 20.57 -16.61 -18.80
N PHE A 230 20.29 -17.17 -17.63
CA PHE A 230 19.03 -17.82 -17.30
C PHE A 230 17.85 -16.85 -17.34
N ARG A 231 16.69 -17.33 -17.79
CA ARG A 231 15.43 -16.54 -17.85
C ARG A 231 15.05 -16.00 -16.47
N ALA A 232 15.18 -16.83 -15.43
CA ALA A 232 14.91 -16.42 -14.05
C ALA A 232 15.79 -15.22 -13.63
N SER A 233 17.10 -15.25 -13.96
CA SER A 233 18.01 -14.13 -13.67
C SER A 233 17.64 -12.86 -14.43
N SER A 234 17.30 -12.98 -15.72
CA SER A 234 16.86 -11.86 -16.56
C SER A 234 15.54 -11.26 -16.05
N TYR A 235 14.61 -12.11 -15.65
CA TYR A 235 13.33 -11.68 -15.08
C TYR A 235 13.49 -10.88 -13.79
N GLN A 236 14.31 -11.35 -12.84
CA GLN A 236 14.59 -10.64 -11.59
C GLN A 236 15.21 -9.26 -11.85
N ASN A 237 16.22 -9.19 -12.73
CA ASN A 237 16.83 -7.93 -13.14
C ASN A 237 15.82 -6.96 -13.77
N TYR A 238 15.03 -7.44 -14.73
CA TYR A 238 14.00 -6.64 -15.41
C TYR A 238 12.98 -6.06 -14.44
N GLN A 239 12.48 -6.87 -13.52
CA GLN A 239 11.46 -6.43 -12.56
C GLN A 239 12.01 -5.42 -11.55
N GLY A 240 13.26 -5.58 -11.13
CA GLY A 240 13.95 -4.59 -10.32
C GLY A 240 14.09 -3.25 -11.05
N GLU A 241 14.57 -3.26 -12.28
CA GLU A 241 14.70 -2.06 -13.12
C GLU A 241 13.35 -1.41 -13.40
N LYS A 242 12.31 -2.21 -13.66
CA LYS A 242 10.95 -1.71 -13.89
C LYS A 242 10.42 -0.93 -12.69
N LEU A 243 10.71 -1.36 -11.45
CA LEU A 243 10.33 -0.61 -10.26
C LEU A 243 11.11 0.71 -10.15
N CYS A 244 12.44 0.68 -10.33
CA CYS A 244 13.28 1.87 -10.24
C CYS A 244 12.89 3.00 -11.22
N LYS A 245 12.25 2.68 -12.34
CA LYS A 245 11.74 3.67 -13.31
C LYS A 245 10.52 4.45 -12.79
N ARG A 246 9.83 3.97 -11.76
CA ARG A 246 8.55 4.53 -11.32
C ARG A 246 8.42 4.69 -9.80
N PHE A 247 9.46 4.40 -9.04
CA PHE A 247 9.44 4.45 -7.58
C PHE A 247 10.80 4.83 -7.03
N ASN A 248 10.86 5.45 -5.85
CA ASN A 248 12.10 5.81 -5.19
C ASN A 248 12.38 4.96 -3.94
N ALA A 249 13.64 4.86 -3.56
CA ALA A 249 14.10 4.04 -2.45
C ALA A 249 13.63 4.56 -1.09
N TYR A 250 13.52 5.87 -0.92
CA TYR A 250 13.07 6.47 0.35
C TYR A 250 11.61 6.15 0.65
N SER A 251 10.72 6.31 -0.34
CA SER A 251 9.31 5.91 -0.19
C SER A 251 9.18 4.42 0.12
N TYR A 252 9.92 3.57 -0.58
CA TYR A 252 9.93 2.13 -0.31
C TYR A 252 10.37 1.80 1.11
N TRP A 253 11.43 2.45 1.58
CA TRP A 253 11.97 2.30 2.93
C TRP A 253 10.91 2.61 4.00
N TYR A 254 10.31 3.79 3.93
CA TYR A 254 9.33 4.24 4.93
C TYR A 254 8.04 3.45 4.88
N LEU A 255 7.54 3.12 3.69
CA LEU A 255 6.31 2.32 3.53
C LEU A 255 6.48 0.89 4.07
N SER A 256 7.63 0.26 3.84
CA SER A 256 7.92 -1.06 4.41
C SER A 256 8.03 -1.03 5.94
N LYS A 257 8.57 0.04 6.53
CA LYS A 257 8.56 0.24 8.00
C LYS A 257 7.14 0.43 8.55
N ALA A 258 6.30 1.19 7.84
CA ALA A 258 4.90 1.35 8.24
C ALA A 258 4.17 0.00 8.24
N MET A 259 4.42 -0.83 7.23
CA MET A 259 3.87 -2.19 7.13
C MET A 259 4.32 -3.08 8.31
N ASP A 260 5.61 -3.04 8.69
CA ASP A 260 6.13 -3.77 9.85
C ASP A 260 5.43 -3.36 11.16
N SER A 261 5.03 -2.10 11.27
CA SER A 261 4.36 -1.58 12.45
C SER A 261 2.90 -2.02 12.58
N HIS A 262 2.34 -2.72 11.57
CA HIS A 262 0.94 -3.11 11.59
C HIS A 262 0.63 -4.10 12.70
N ASN A 263 -0.27 -3.69 13.60
CA ASN A 263 -0.83 -4.51 14.66
C ASN A 263 -2.15 -3.87 15.12
N VAL A 264 -3.27 -4.49 14.77
CA VAL A 264 -4.60 -3.96 15.14
C VAL A 264 -4.84 -3.95 16.65
N GLY A 265 -4.15 -4.80 17.41
CA GLY A 265 -4.24 -4.83 18.88
C GLY A 265 -3.43 -3.74 19.59
N ARG A 266 -2.48 -3.07 18.89
CA ARG A 266 -1.63 -2.05 19.52
C ARG A 266 -2.46 -0.91 20.09
N GLY A 267 -2.33 -0.65 21.42
CA GLY A 267 -3.09 0.38 22.14
C GLY A 267 -4.59 0.05 22.30
N ARG A 268 -5.00 -1.17 21.96
CA ARG A 268 -6.31 -1.76 22.25
C ARG A 268 -6.15 -2.91 23.23
N LYS A 269 -7.23 -3.49 23.73
CA LYS A 269 -7.18 -4.55 24.74
C LYS A 269 -6.50 -5.82 24.24
N SER A 270 -6.84 -6.25 23.01
CA SER A 270 -6.21 -7.38 22.31
C SER A 270 -6.46 -7.28 20.80
N ILE A 271 -5.81 -8.17 20.02
CA ILE A 271 -6.07 -8.31 18.58
C ILE A 271 -7.51 -8.81 18.37
N THR A 272 -7.94 -9.80 19.15
CA THR A 272 -9.29 -10.36 19.06
C THR A 272 -10.36 -9.31 19.40
N ASP A 273 -10.16 -8.51 20.45
CA ASP A 273 -11.10 -7.43 20.76
C ASP A 273 -11.17 -6.42 19.60
N ALA A 274 -10.03 -6.05 19.01
CA ALA A 274 -10.01 -5.15 17.87
C ALA A 274 -10.76 -5.72 16.65
N LEU A 275 -10.59 -7.00 16.35
CA LEU A 275 -11.32 -7.66 15.25
C LEU A 275 -12.83 -7.75 15.54
N ASN A 276 -13.24 -7.95 16.78
CA ASN A 276 -14.65 -7.97 17.20
C ASN A 276 -15.34 -6.59 17.06
N ASP A 277 -14.57 -5.51 16.99
CA ASP A 277 -15.10 -4.16 16.74
C ASP A 277 -15.55 -3.97 15.28
N VAL A 278 -15.09 -4.79 14.34
CA VAL A 278 -15.55 -4.74 12.93
C VAL A 278 -17.02 -5.10 12.85
N LYS A 279 -17.84 -4.21 12.27
CA LYS A 279 -19.30 -4.40 12.08
C LYS A 279 -19.70 -4.61 10.62
N ALA A 280 -18.78 -4.37 9.70
CA ALA A 280 -18.99 -4.56 8.28
C ALA A 280 -19.21 -6.03 7.92
N ASN A 281 -20.04 -6.29 6.91
CA ASN A 281 -20.06 -7.62 6.26
C ASN A 281 -18.68 -7.86 5.64
N THR A 282 -17.96 -8.86 6.13
CA THR A 282 -16.54 -9.03 5.79
C THR A 282 -16.33 -10.25 4.91
N LEU A 283 -15.66 -10.03 3.77
CA LEU A 283 -15.13 -11.08 2.90
C LEU A 283 -13.60 -11.09 3.01
N VAL A 284 -13.05 -12.22 3.43
CA VAL A 284 -11.60 -12.45 3.49
C VAL A 284 -11.19 -13.43 2.39
N ILE A 285 -10.27 -13.00 1.54
CA ILE A 285 -9.74 -13.80 0.42
C ILE A 285 -8.27 -14.09 0.69
N GLY A 286 -7.94 -15.37 0.90
CA GLY A 286 -6.59 -15.88 1.03
C GLY A 286 -6.12 -16.62 -0.22
N VAL A 287 -4.81 -16.69 -0.41
CA VAL A 287 -4.17 -17.50 -1.46
C VAL A 287 -3.45 -18.66 -0.78
N GLU A 288 -3.78 -19.89 -1.14
CA GLU A 288 -3.31 -21.09 -0.42
C GLU A 288 -1.78 -21.19 -0.32
N ASN A 289 -1.10 -20.82 -1.39
CA ASN A 289 0.36 -20.88 -1.48
C ASN A 289 1.03 -19.51 -1.36
N ASP A 290 0.37 -18.54 -0.72
CA ASP A 290 0.98 -17.23 -0.45
C ASP A 290 2.12 -17.40 0.56
N VAL A 291 3.32 -16.99 0.16
CA VAL A 291 4.52 -17.08 0.99
C VAL A 291 4.64 -15.86 1.91
N LEU A 292 4.15 -14.71 1.48
CA LEU A 292 4.26 -13.45 2.26
C LEU A 292 3.15 -13.33 3.31
N PHE A 293 1.93 -13.68 2.92
CA PHE A 293 0.75 -13.72 3.78
C PHE A 293 0.17 -15.14 3.79
N PRO A 294 0.74 -16.08 4.56
CA PRO A 294 0.26 -17.45 4.62
C PRO A 294 -1.23 -17.51 4.97
N VAL A 295 -1.95 -18.43 4.34
CA VAL A 295 -3.42 -18.53 4.44
C VAL A 295 -3.93 -18.61 5.88
N ASN A 296 -3.13 -19.07 6.82
CA ASN A 296 -3.49 -19.11 8.24
C ASN A 296 -3.66 -17.71 8.85
N GLU A 297 -2.99 -16.68 8.30
CA GLU A 297 -3.17 -15.30 8.73
C GLU A 297 -4.53 -14.75 8.27
N GLN A 298 -5.02 -15.16 7.09
CA GLN A 298 -6.37 -14.82 6.62
C GLN A 298 -7.46 -15.60 7.35
N LYS A 299 -7.20 -16.86 7.72
CA LYS A 299 -8.15 -17.66 8.53
C LYS A 299 -8.31 -17.11 9.96
N PHE A 300 -7.36 -16.34 10.42
CA PHE A 300 -7.41 -15.68 11.73
C PHE A 300 -8.26 -14.42 11.72
N LEU A 301 -8.45 -13.79 10.56
CA LEU A 301 -9.33 -12.62 10.37
C LEU A 301 -10.81 -13.01 10.40
#